data_8a0ac0fa2d169d7260788a45b4523705
#
_entry.id   8a0ac0fa2d169d7260788a45b4523705
#
_cell.length_a   1.000
_cell.length_b   1.000
_cell.length_c   1.000
_cell.angle_alpha   90.00
_cell.angle_beta   90.00
_cell.angle_gamma   90.00
#
_symmetry.space_group_name_H-M   'P 1'
#
loop_
_entity.id
_entity.type
_entity.pdbx_description
1 polymer ?
#
loop_
_entity_poly.entity_id
_entity_poly.type
_entity_poly.pdbx_seq_one_letter_code
_entity_poly.pdbx_strand_id
1 'polypeptide(L)'
;MKDITEVRWHGRGGQGAWTASEVLARTAIYEGKYIQSFPEFGPERMGAPVTAFTRISTRPIRIHCAVYEPDVVVVLDPTLLKTVPVTSGLNEDGVIIINSTDEPAKIRENLKTEKGKLWTIPATQIALKILGMPITNTAMLGTVARATNLVSLDSVELTLKERFRPDLAAKNFAVINEAYNEAKQE
;
A
#
# COMPACT_ATOMS: atom_id res chain seq x y z
N MET A 1 3.00 4.22 -22.49
CA MET A 1 2.40 3.86 -21.19
C MET A 1 3.23 2.70 -20.64
N LYS A 2 3.69 2.77 -19.42
CA LYS A 2 4.48 1.70 -18.79
C LYS A 2 3.57 0.46 -18.63
N ASP A 3 3.98 -0.69 -19.15
CA ASP A 3 3.14 -1.90 -19.14
C ASP A 3 3.02 -2.52 -17.73
N ILE A 4 3.97 -2.24 -16.85
CA ILE A 4 4.05 -2.77 -15.47
C ILE A 4 4.04 -1.61 -14.49
N THR A 5 3.17 -1.66 -13.49
CA THR A 5 3.22 -0.78 -12.32
C THR A 5 3.83 -1.53 -11.15
N GLU A 6 4.82 -0.94 -10.52
CA GLU A 6 5.58 -1.51 -9.42
C GLU A 6 5.29 -0.75 -8.11
N VAL A 7 4.79 -1.47 -7.12
CA VAL A 7 4.45 -0.95 -5.78
C VAL A 7 5.41 -1.54 -4.75
N ARG A 8 6.02 -0.68 -3.95
CA ARG A 8 6.88 -1.06 -2.83
C ARG A 8 6.24 -0.67 -1.50
N TRP A 9 6.03 -1.66 -0.65
CA TRP A 9 5.39 -1.54 0.65
C TRP A 9 6.45 -1.56 1.74
N HIS A 10 6.45 -0.56 2.61
CA HIS A 10 7.29 -0.48 3.79
C HIS A 10 6.47 -0.60 5.06
N GLY A 11 6.86 -1.49 5.95
CA GLY A 11 6.22 -1.68 7.24
C GLY A 11 7.21 -2.27 8.25
N ARG A 12 6.67 -2.71 9.38
CA ARG A 12 7.41 -3.52 10.34
C ARG A 12 6.86 -4.93 10.39
N GLY A 13 7.68 -5.88 10.78
CA GLY A 13 7.25 -7.26 11.01
C GLY A 13 6.01 -7.32 11.90
N GLY A 14 4.94 -7.97 11.42
CA GLY A 14 3.64 -8.04 12.08
C GLY A 14 2.61 -7.00 11.65
N GLN A 15 2.97 -5.94 10.90
CA GLN A 15 2.01 -4.92 10.42
C GLN A 15 1.26 -5.30 9.13
N GLY A 16 1.63 -6.42 8.51
CA GLY A 16 0.92 -6.95 7.33
C GLY A 16 1.23 -6.24 6.00
N ALA A 17 2.44 -5.70 5.83
CA ALA A 17 2.87 -5.11 4.56
C ALA A 17 2.78 -6.13 3.41
N TRP A 18 3.25 -7.37 3.62
CA TRP A 18 3.09 -8.44 2.64
C TRP A 18 1.63 -8.79 2.39
N THR A 19 0.81 -8.87 3.44
CA THR A 19 -0.64 -9.13 3.28
C THR A 19 -1.31 -8.06 2.41
N ALA A 20 -0.99 -6.77 2.61
CA ALA A 20 -1.52 -5.70 1.76
C ALA A 20 -1.07 -5.85 0.29
N SER A 21 0.22 -6.15 0.08
CA SER A 21 0.79 -6.44 -1.24
C SER A 21 0.07 -7.59 -1.95
N GLU A 22 -0.21 -8.69 -1.23
CA GLU A 22 -0.93 -9.86 -1.75
C GLU A 22 -2.40 -9.53 -2.08
N VAL A 23 -3.09 -8.82 -1.20
CA VAL A 23 -4.50 -8.44 -1.42
C VAL A 23 -4.61 -7.53 -2.65
N LEU A 24 -3.73 -6.53 -2.81
CA LEU A 24 -3.70 -5.68 -4.01
C LEU A 24 -3.50 -6.52 -5.28
N ALA A 25 -2.54 -7.46 -5.25
CA ALA A 25 -2.27 -8.33 -6.39
C ALA A 25 -3.51 -9.19 -6.75
N ARG A 26 -4.11 -9.85 -5.76
CA ARG A 26 -5.31 -10.67 -5.96
C ARG A 26 -6.48 -9.86 -6.51
N THR A 27 -6.67 -8.64 -6.02
CA THR A 27 -7.68 -7.72 -6.52
C THR A 27 -7.51 -7.43 -8.02
N ALA A 28 -6.27 -7.22 -8.47
CA ALA A 28 -5.98 -6.95 -9.87
C ALA A 28 -6.28 -8.15 -10.81
N ILE A 29 -6.35 -9.39 -10.29
CA ILE A 29 -6.75 -10.56 -11.07
C ILE A 29 -8.22 -10.44 -11.52
N TYR A 30 -9.11 -9.91 -10.68
CA TYR A 30 -10.52 -9.69 -11.05
C TYR A 30 -10.69 -8.71 -12.20
N GLU A 31 -9.67 -7.91 -12.47
CA GLU A 31 -9.62 -6.96 -13.60
C GLU A 31 -8.82 -7.51 -14.81
N GLY A 32 -8.54 -8.80 -14.81
CA GLY A 32 -7.84 -9.48 -15.92
C GLY A 32 -6.36 -9.12 -16.04
N LYS A 33 -5.74 -8.62 -14.96
CA LYS A 33 -4.33 -8.22 -14.95
C LYS A 33 -3.41 -9.36 -14.52
N TYR A 34 -2.17 -9.35 -15.01
CA TYR A 34 -1.09 -10.20 -14.54
C TYR A 34 -0.46 -9.60 -13.30
N ILE A 35 -0.10 -10.43 -12.33
CA ILE A 35 0.38 -9.99 -11.03
C ILE A 35 1.64 -10.73 -10.59
N GLN A 36 2.43 -10.07 -9.74
CA GLN A 36 3.39 -10.69 -8.83
C GLN A 36 3.27 -10.01 -7.47
N SER A 37 3.32 -10.80 -6.39
CA SER A 37 3.43 -10.29 -5.02
C SER A 37 4.44 -11.16 -4.27
N PHE A 38 5.41 -10.53 -3.65
CA PHE A 38 6.44 -11.23 -2.90
C PHE A 38 7.02 -10.32 -1.80
N PRO A 39 7.41 -10.90 -0.66
CA PRO A 39 8.16 -10.18 0.36
C PRO A 39 9.63 -10.13 0.00
N GLU A 40 10.34 -9.15 0.53
CA GLU A 40 11.80 -9.17 0.61
C GLU A 40 12.19 -9.96 1.86
N PHE A 41 12.84 -11.09 1.66
CA PHE A 41 13.29 -11.94 2.76
C PHE A 41 14.60 -11.40 3.36
N GLY A 42 14.60 -11.19 4.67
CA GLY A 42 15.77 -10.82 5.46
C GLY A 42 15.73 -11.54 6.82
N PRO A 43 16.66 -11.29 7.73
CA PRO A 43 16.66 -11.86 9.07
C PRO A 43 15.59 -11.18 9.96
N GLU A 44 14.36 -11.07 9.44
CA GLU A 44 13.30 -10.29 10.06
C GLU A 44 12.89 -10.90 11.40
N ARG A 45 12.88 -10.03 12.40
CA ARG A 45 12.22 -10.24 13.67
C ARG A 45 10.97 -9.36 13.74
N MET A 46 10.02 -9.76 14.57
CA MET A 46 8.85 -8.93 14.86
C MET A 46 9.29 -7.49 15.20
N GLY A 47 8.69 -6.50 14.52
CA GLY A 47 9.03 -5.09 14.69
C GLY A 47 10.20 -4.56 13.83
N ALA A 48 11.01 -5.42 13.20
CA ALA A 48 12.04 -4.97 12.26
C ALA A 48 11.42 -4.37 10.97
N PRO A 49 12.12 -3.44 10.29
CA PRO A 49 11.69 -2.97 8.97
C PRO A 49 11.56 -4.14 7.99
N VAL A 50 10.44 -4.20 7.26
CA VAL A 50 10.19 -5.19 6.22
C VAL A 50 9.72 -4.51 4.96
N THR A 51 10.04 -5.10 3.81
CA THR A 51 9.60 -4.64 2.50
C THR A 51 8.80 -5.74 1.80
N ALA A 52 7.77 -5.35 1.07
CA ALA A 52 7.04 -6.24 0.17
C ALA A 52 6.80 -5.53 -1.16
N PHE A 53 6.54 -6.31 -2.19
CA PHE A 53 6.41 -5.80 -3.55
C PHE A 53 5.15 -6.33 -4.21
N THR A 54 4.49 -5.46 -5.00
CA THR A 54 3.42 -5.84 -5.92
C THR A 54 3.77 -5.35 -7.30
N ARG A 55 3.66 -6.22 -8.31
CA ARG A 55 3.67 -5.87 -9.73
C ARG A 55 2.31 -6.14 -10.32
N ILE A 56 1.80 -5.19 -11.07
CA ILE A 56 0.53 -5.31 -11.80
C ILE A 56 0.79 -4.93 -13.25
N SER A 57 0.35 -5.77 -14.20
CA SER A 57 0.63 -5.58 -15.62
C SER A 57 -0.54 -6.03 -16.50
N THR A 58 -0.66 -5.43 -17.68
CA THR A 58 -1.57 -5.88 -18.75
C THR A 58 -0.98 -7.03 -19.58
N ARG A 59 0.30 -7.39 -19.36
CA ARG A 59 1.02 -8.47 -20.05
C ARG A 59 1.71 -9.39 -19.05
N PRO A 60 2.04 -10.63 -19.44
CA PRO A 60 2.77 -11.57 -18.57
C PRO A 60 4.07 -10.98 -18.02
N ILE A 61 4.25 -11.07 -16.69
CA ILE A 61 5.42 -10.56 -16.00
C ILE A 61 6.50 -11.65 -15.97
N ARG A 62 7.69 -11.33 -16.47
CA ARG A 62 8.85 -12.26 -16.52
C ARG A 62 10.04 -11.78 -15.69
N ILE A 63 9.83 -10.76 -14.86
CA ILE A 63 10.86 -10.15 -14.01
C ILE A 63 10.90 -10.92 -12.68
N HIS A 64 12.11 -11.26 -12.18
CA HIS A 64 12.30 -12.02 -10.94
C HIS A 64 13.23 -11.33 -9.94
N CYS A 65 13.47 -10.03 -10.08
CA CYS A 65 14.26 -9.24 -9.12
C CYS A 65 13.35 -8.43 -8.17
N ALA A 66 13.95 -7.82 -7.15
CA ALA A 66 13.28 -6.82 -6.30
C ALA A 66 12.86 -5.59 -7.10
N VAL A 67 11.99 -4.74 -6.51
CA VAL A 67 11.58 -3.47 -7.11
C VAL A 67 12.53 -2.38 -6.66
N TYR A 68 13.40 -1.94 -7.58
CA TYR A 68 14.39 -0.88 -7.33
C TYR A 68 13.86 0.51 -7.67
N GLU A 69 13.03 0.61 -8.70
CA GLU A 69 12.46 1.87 -9.21
C GLU A 69 10.93 1.82 -9.13
N PRO A 70 10.35 1.95 -7.92
CA PRO A 70 8.91 1.85 -7.74
C PRO A 70 8.17 3.03 -8.40
N ASP A 71 6.96 2.76 -8.89
CA ASP A 71 5.99 3.76 -9.29
C ASP A 71 5.19 4.25 -8.08
N VAL A 72 5.01 3.36 -7.09
CA VAL A 72 4.24 3.64 -5.88
C VAL A 72 5.01 3.16 -4.65
N VAL A 73 5.15 4.03 -3.67
CA VAL A 73 5.71 3.72 -2.34
C VAL A 73 4.62 3.85 -1.29
N VAL A 74 4.43 2.80 -0.50
CA VAL A 74 3.43 2.76 0.58
C VAL A 74 4.12 2.52 1.92
N VAL A 75 3.91 3.41 2.88
CA VAL A 75 4.56 3.37 4.21
C VAL A 75 3.49 3.17 5.29
N LEU A 76 3.44 1.95 5.85
CA LEU A 76 2.49 1.59 6.91
C LEU A 76 2.88 2.19 8.27
N ASP A 77 4.18 2.35 8.50
CA ASP A 77 4.74 2.87 9.74
C ASP A 77 5.55 4.15 9.48
N PRO A 78 5.05 5.32 9.89
CA PRO A 78 5.73 6.59 9.63
C PRO A 78 7.09 6.73 10.34
N THR A 79 7.36 5.92 11.36
CA THR A 79 8.68 5.93 12.03
C THR A 79 9.81 5.48 11.10
N LEU A 80 9.49 4.73 10.04
CA LEU A 80 10.45 4.29 9.03
C LEU A 80 11.03 5.43 8.21
N LEU A 81 10.34 6.57 8.10
CA LEU A 81 10.83 7.75 7.39
C LEU A 81 12.16 8.27 7.95
N LYS A 82 12.46 7.97 9.22
CA LYS A 82 13.71 8.39 9.88
C LYS A 82 14.87 7.42 9.67
N THR A 83 14.59 6.16 9.36
CA THR A 83 15.57 5.07 9.41
C THR A 83 15.76 4.34 8.09
N VAL A 84 14.78 4.45 7.18
CA VAL A 84 14.79 3.76 5.89
C VAL A 84 14.62 4.79 4.77
N PRO A 85 15.42 4.74 3.70
CA PRO A 85 15.25 5.62 2.54
C PRO A 85 14.07 5.14 1.69
N VAL A 86 12.83 5.27 2.22
CA VAL A 86 11.61 4.70 1.62
C VAL A 86 11.33 5.20 0.20
N THR A 87 11.81 6.39 -0.16
CA THR A 87 11.62 6.98 -1.49
C THR A 87 12.77 6.69 -2.47
N SER A 88 13.77 5.88 -2.07
CA SER A 88 14.90 5.52 -2.95
C SER A 88 14.40 4.90 -4.25
N GLY A 89 14.88 5.39 -5.38
CA GLY A 89 14.51 4.90 -6.72
C GLY A 89 13.09 5.27 -7.17
N LEU A 90 12.32 6.06 -6.40
CA LEU A 90 11.00 6.49 -6.82
C LEU A 90 11.05 7.27 -8.14
N ASN A 91 10.16 6.93 -9.07
CA ASN A 91 10.01 7.64 -10.34
C ASN A 91 9.54 9.09 -10.11
N GLU A 92 9.88 10.00 -11.04
CA GLU A 92 9.54 11.44 -10.95
C GLU A 92 8.03 11.66 -10.76
N ASP A 93 7.21 10.96 -11.54
CA ASP A 93 5.74 11.02 -11.47
C ASP A 93 5.13 9.98 -10.51
N GLY A 94 5.94 9.40 -9.63
CA GLY A 94 5.52 8.35 -8.72
C GLY A 94 4.49 8.80 -7.69
N VAL A 95 4.01 7.86 -6.89
CA VAL A 95 3.04 8.13 -5.81
C VAL A 95 3.64 7.68 -4.48
N ILE A 96 3.54 8.52 -3.46
CA ILE A 96 3.95 8.23 -2.08
C ILE A 96 2.71 8.23 -1.20
N ILE A 97 2.49 7.16 -0.45
CA ILE A 97 1.33 7.02 0.45
C ILE A 97 1.85 6.71 1.86
N ILE A 98 1.49 7.54 2.82
CA ILE A 98 2.01 7.43 4.19
C ILE A 98 0.86 7.39 5.21
N ASN A 99 0.93 6.41 6.11
CA ASN A 99 0.08 6.36 7.28
C ASN A 99 0.48 7.49 8.24
N SER A 100 -0.26 8.59 8.21
CA SER A 100 -0.02 9.76 9.06
C SER A 100 -1.30 10.56 9.26
N THR A 101 -1.40 11.20 10.42
CA THR A 101 -2.42 12.22 10.72
C THR A 101 -1.98 13.62 10.30
N ASP A 102 -0.70 13.80 9.99
CA ASP A 102 -0.16 15.09 9.54
C ASP A 102 -0.59 15.38 8.10
N GLU A 103 -0.71 16.66 7.79
CA GLU A 103 -0.97 17.12 6.42
C GLU A 103 0.21 16.75 5.49
N PRO A 104 -0.07 16.48 4.21
CA PRO A 104 0.97 16.05 3.25
C PRO A 104 2.17 17.00 3.19
N ALA A 105 1.97 18.31 3.17
CA ALA A 105 3.05 19.31 3.11
C ALA A 105 4.05 19.15 4.27
N LYS A 106 3.58 18.90 5.50
CA LYS A 106 4.44 18.66 6.66
C LYS A 106 5.24 17.37 6.55
N ILE A 107 4.65 16.34 5.94
CA ILE A 107 5.37 15.08 5.67
C ILE A 107 6.41 15.28 4.58
N ARG A 108 6.12 16.07 3.55
CA ARG A 108 7.04 16.40 2.46
C ARG A 108 8.37 16.97 2.98
N GLU A 109 8.32 17.88 3.93
CA GLU A 109 9.51 18.44 4.57
C GLU A 109 10.45 17.36 5.16
N ASN A 110 9.87 16.31 5.72
CA ASN A 110 10.61 15.20 6.33
C ASN A 110 11.16 14.20 5.30
N LEU A 111 10.53 14.08 4.13
CA LEU A 111 10.92 13.10 3.09
C LEU A 111 12.19 13.51 2.33
N LYS A 112 12.57 14.79 2.34
CA LYS A 112 13.72 15.32 1.61
C LYS A 112 13.71 14.96 0.12
N THR A 113 12.55 14.89 -0.49
CA THR A 113 12.34 14.64 -1.91
C THR A 113 11.19 15.47 -2.44
N GLU A 114 11.38 16.04 -3.64
CA GLU A 114 10.32 16.73 -4.39
C GLU A 114 9.59 15.81 -5.37
N LYS A 115 10.06 14.56 -5.50
CA LYS A 115 9.49 13.60 -6.44
C LYS A 115 8.14 13.07 -5.95
N GLY A 116 7.29 12.77 -6.93
CA GLY A 116 6.05 12.05 -6.73
C GLY A 116 4.94 12.84 -6.05
N LYS A 117 3.72 12.38 -6.22
CA LYS A 117 2.51 12.89 -5.55
C LYS A 117 2.40 12.29 -4.17
N LEU A 118 2.34 13.12 -3.14
CA LEU A 118 2.26 12.67 -1.75
C LEU A 118 0.81 12.58 -1.28
N TRP A 119 0.48 11.46 -0.65
CA TRP A 119 -0.78 11.20 0.00
C TRP A 119 -0.57 10.83 1.47
N THR A 120 -1.43 11.33 2.35
CA THR A 120 -1.48 10.92 3.75
C THR A 120 -2.86 10.39 4.11
N ILE A 121 -2.89 9.49 5.09
CA ILE A 121 -4.10 8.84 5.59
C ILE A 121 -3.92 8.44 7.06
N PRO A 122 -4.85 8.74 7.96
CA PRO A 122 -4.79 8.30 9.35
C PRO A 122 -5.21 6.84 9.51
N ALA A 123 -4.52 5.93 8.78
CA ALA A 123 -4.88 4.52 8.65
C ALA A 123 -5.02 3.80 10.01
N THR A 124 -4.15 4.14 10.97
CA THR A 124 -4.22 3.58 12.33
C THR A 124 -5.51 3.98 13.04
N GLN A 125 -5.94 5.25 12.92
CA GLN A 125 -7.15 5.74 13.57
C GLN A 125 -8.40 5.14 12.93
N ILE A 126 -8.45 5.05 11.60
CA ILE A 126 -9.55 4.41 10.86
C ILE A 126 -9.68 2.94 11.28
N ALA A 127 -8.58 2.21 11.32
CA ALA A 127 -8.58 0.80 11.71
C ALA A 127 -9.04 0.62 13.18
N LEU A 128 -8.59 1.45 14.10
CA LEU A 128 -9.04 1.43 15.50
C LEU A 128 -10.53 1.74 15.64
N LYS A 129 -11.03 2.72 14.92
CA LYS A 129 -12.46 3.13 14.92
C LYS A 129 -13.37 2.00 14.44
N ILE A 130 -13.01 1.28 13.39
CA ILE A 130 -13.89 0.32 12.71
C ILE A 130 -13.62 -1.12 13.15
N LEU A 131 -12.36 -1.53 13.29
CA LEU A 131 -11.96 -2.90 13.63
C LEU A 131 -11.68 -3.08 15.13
N GLY A 132 -11.49 -1.99 15.88
CA GLY A 132 -11.04 -2.05 17.28
C GLY A 132 -9.56 -2.45 17.45
N MET A 133 -8.80 -2.55 16.35
CA MET A 133 -7.40 -2.96 16.33
C MET A 133 -6.59 -2.12 15.32
N PRO A 134 -5.30 -1.83 15.58
CA PRO A 134 -4.47 -0.98 14.70
C PRO A 134 -3.97 -1.73 13.46
N ILE A 135 -4.86 -2.37 12.71
CA ILE A 135 -4.54 -3.13 11.49
C ILE A 135 -4.55 -2.17 10.30
N THR A 136 -3.43 -1.52 10.04
CA THR A 136 -3.31 -0.43 9.07
C THR A 136 -3.30 -0.88 7.61
N ASN A 137 -2.87 -2.10 7.33
CA ASN A 137 -2.67 -2.63 5.98
C ASN A 137 -3.92 -2.52 5.09
N THR A 138 -5.09 -2.77 5.65
CA THR A 138 -6.39 -2.68 4.93
C THR A 138 -6.71 -1.22 4.56
N ALA A 139 -6.52 -0.27 5.49
CA ALA A 139 -6.74 1.15 5.20
C ALA A 139 -5.76 1.67 4.13
N MET A 140 -4.50 1.28 4.19
CA MET A 140 -3.50 1.65 3.18
C MET A 140 -3.91 1.18 1.78
N LEU A 141 -4.54 0.00 1.66
CA LEU A 141 -5.05 -0.49 0.38
C LEU A 141 -6.13 0.42 -0.23
N GLY A 142 -7.03 0.97 0.60
CA GLY A 142 -8.04 1.95 0.16
C GLY A 142 -7.39 3.21 -0.43
N THR A 143 -6.36 3.71 0.24
CA THR A 143 -5.61 4.87 -0.27
C THR A 143 -4.85 4.55 -1.56
N VAL A 144 -4.26 3.35 -1.68
CA VAL A 144 -3.63 2.91 -2.95
C VAL A 144 -4.66 2.91 -4.08
N ALA A 145 -5.85 2.34 -3.88
CA ALA A 145 -6.91 2.36 -4.89
C ALA A 145 -7.28 3.80 -5.30
N ARG A 146 -7.43 4.71 -4.33
CA ARG A 146 -7.74 6.12 -4.58
C ARG A 146 -6.66 6.86 -5.36
N ALA A 147 -5.40 6.71 -4.92
CA ALA A 147 -4.28 7.50 -5.46
C ALA A 147 -3.81 7.03 -6.83
N THR A 148 -4.05 5.77 -7.18
CA THR A 148 -3.45 5.14 -8.36
C THR A 148 -4.46 4.65 -9.40
N ASN A 149 -5.70 4.43 -9.02
CA ASN A 149 -6.71 3.75 -9.84
C ASN A 149 -6.23 2.38 -10.38
N LEU A 150 -5.30 1.73 -9.70
CA LEU A 150 -4.78 0.41 -10.09
C LEU A 150 -5.83 -0.68 -10.00
N VAL A 151 -6.78 -0.53 -9.06
CA VAL A 151 -7.90 -1.44 -8.84
C VAL A 151 -9.14 -0.66 -8.43
N SER A 152 -10.31 -1.19 -8.77
CA SER A 152 -11.61 -0.64 -8.36
C SER A 152 -12.00 -1.11 -6.96
N LEU A 153 -12.87 -0.36 -6.27
CA LEU A 153 -13.42 -0.78 -4.98
C LEU A 153 -14.29 -2.04 -5.11
N ASP A 154 -14.97 -2.23 -6.23
CA ASP A 154 -15.78 -3.43 -6.49
C ASP A 154 -14.90 -4.69 -6.53
N SER A 155 -13.76 -4.63 -7.22
CA SER A 155 -12.78 -5.73 -7.25
C SER A 155 -12.15 -5.99 -5.89
N VAL A 156 -11.92 -4.94 -5.11
CA VAL A 156 -11.46 -5.06 -3.71
C VAL A 156 -12.50 -5.79 -2.86
N GLU A 157 -13.77 -5.42 -2.96
CA GLU A 157 -14.85 -6.07 -2.21
C GLU A 157 -14.97 -7.56 -2.52
N LEU A 158 -14.86 -7.96 -3.81
CA LEU A 158 -14.83 -9.36 -4.23
C LEU A 158 -13.68 -10.12 -3.57
N THR A 159 -12.48 -9.56 -3.60
CA THR A 159 -11.29 -10.16 -2.97
C THR A 159 -11.48 -10.38 -1.46
N LEU A 160 -12.10 -9.42 -0.78
CA LEU A 160 -12.35 -9.54 0.66
C LEU A 160 -13.39 -10.61 0.98
N LYS A 161 -14.47 -10.72 0.18
CA LYS A 161 -15.51 -11.73 0.33
C LYS A 161 -14.97 -13.15 0.14
N GLU A 162 -14.00 -13.33 -0.76
CA GLU A 162 -13.33 -14.61 -0.97
C GLU A 162 -12.39 -14.98 0.20
N ARG A 163 -11.68 -13.98 0.74
CA ARG A 163 -10.62 -14.19 1.75
C ARG A 163 -11.16 -14.32 3.17
N PHE A 164 -12.22 -13.61 3.51
CA PHE A 164 -12.72 -13.46 4.86
C PHE A 164 -14.17 -13.93 5.01
N ARG A 165 -14.55 -14.32 6.25
CA ARG A 165 -15.96 -14.54 6.59
C ARG A 165 -16.76 -13.24 6.39
N PRO A 166 -18.08 -13.31 6.10
CA PRO A 166 -18.88 -12.17 5.66
C PRO A 166 -18.77 -10.92 6.56
N ASP A 167 -18.87 -11.09 7.87
CA ASP A 167 -18.80 -9.99 8.84
C ASP A 167 -17.41 -9.32 8.87
N LEU A 168 -16.32 -10.10 8.73
CA LEU A 168 -14.98 -9.56 8.67
C LEU A 168 -14.70 -8.92 7.31
N ALA A 169 -15.20 -9.49 6.22
CA ALA A 169 -15.12 -8.88 4.89
C ALA A 169 -15.81 -7.51 4.86
N ALA A 170 -17.03 -7.41 5.42
CA ALA A 170 -17.76 -6.15 5.49
C ALA A 170 -17.02 -5.07 6.31
N LYS A 171 -16.45 -5.45 7.48
CA LYS A 171 -15.66 -4.52 8.30
C LYS A 171 -14.38 -4.06 7.59
N ASN A 172 -13.65 -4.97 6.95
CA ASN A 172 -12.45 -4.59 6.19
C ASN A 172 -12.81 -3.70 5.00
N PHE A 173 -13.93 -3.97 4.31
CA PHE A 173 -14.39 -3.11 3.22
C PHE A 173 -14.77 -1.71 3.73
N ALA A 174 -15.42 -1.60 4.90
CA ALA A 174 -15.71 -0.31 5.51
C ALA A 174 -14.43 0.50 5.81
N VAL A 175 -13.36 -0.15 6.31
CA VAL A 175 -12.04 0.48 6.50
C VAL A 175 -11.47 0.99 5.19
N ILE A 176 -11.52 0.18 4.12
CA ILE A 176 -11.01 0.55 2.80
C ILE A 176 -11.78 1.74 2.24
N ASN A 177 -13.10 1.71 2.32
CA ASN A 177 -13.95 2.78 1.80
C ASN A 177 -13.76 4.09 2.58
N GLU A 178 -13.65 4.03 3.90
CA GLU A 178 -13.33 5.20 4.73
C GLU A 178 -11.97 5.79 4.33
N ALA A 179 -10.93 4.93 4.22
CA ALA A 179 -9.60 5.38 3.82
C ALA A 179 -9.55 5.93 2.39
N TYR A 180 -10.31 5.35 1.46
CA TYR A 180 -10.46 5.87 0.11
C TYR A 180 -10.99 7.30 0.09
N ASN A 181 -11.96 7.60 0.97
CA ASN A 181 -12.61 8.92 1.03
C ASN A 181 -11.81 9.95 1.84
N GLU A 182 -11.11 9.54 2.90
CA GLU A 182 -10.38 10.44 3.81
C GLU A 182 -8.93 10.71 3.37
N ALA A 183 -8.41 10.02 2.35
CA ALA A 183 -7.05 10.22 1.86
C ALA A 183 -6.85 11.66 1.37
N LYS A 184 -5.78 12.31 1.85
CA LYS A 184 -5.40 13.68 1.50
C LYS A 184 -4.22 13.67 0.54
N GLN A 185 -4.32 14.44 -0.52
CA GLN A 185 -3.23 14.70 -1.45
C GLN A 185 -2.65 16.10 -1.20
N GLU A 186 -1.32 16.24 -1.39
CA GLU A 186 -0.63 17.52 -1.47
C GLU A 186 -1.13 18.35 -2.64
#